data_b07389f66caa43b7505001279106545d
#
_entry.id   b07389f66caa43b7505001279106545d
#
_cell.length_a   1.000
_cell.length_b   1.000
_cell.length_c   1.000
_cell.angle_alpha   90.00
_cell.angle_beta   90.00
_cell.angle_gamma   90.00
#
_symmetry.space_group_name_H-M   'P 1'
#
loop_
_entity.id
_entity.type
_entity.pdbx_description
1 polymer ?
#
loop_
_entity_poly.entity_id
_entity_poly.type
_entity_poly.pdbx_seq_one_letter_code
_entity_poly.pdbx_strand_id
1 'polypeptide(L)'
;MSGSSAAANAHPGGSRRPGGRSARVQSAVYAAVGQLVGAGRRDTMTIPEVAELAEVNPTSIYRRWGSIEALLGEVAVAALTQGEPLPDTGVLDADLAEWSKIIAADIGRPKRRAYLRAMVFARNDVVEECPCWEIRREQAEQMVARSVARGETTPSARQILDHVIAPLYHHAVFGLALDDTYAEDLAADVMAMTKAAQPPR
;
A
#
# COMPACT_ATOMS: atom_id res chain seq x y z
N MET A 1 -2.58 52.43 -47.01
CA MET A 1 -3.77 51.81 -46.44
C MET A 1 -3.63 50.31 -46.65
N SER A 2 -2.99 49.58 -45.78
CA SER A 2 -2.87 48.15 -45.90
C SER A 2 -2.59 47.60 -44.51
N GLY A 3 -3.60 46.97 -43.90
CA GLY A 3 -3.49 46.32 -42.61
C GLY A 3 -2.89 44.92 -42.78
N SER A 4 -1.77 44.68 -42.13
CA SER A 4 -1.16 43.38 -42.03
C SER A 4 -1.68 42.68 -40.79
N SER A 5 -2.43 41.60 -40.99
CA SER A 5 -2.92 40.71 -39.95
C SER A 5 -1.85 39.66 -39.67
N ALA A 6 -1.24 39.70 -38.49
CA ALA A 6 -0.34 38.67 -38.02
C ALA A 6 -1.15 37.57 -37.33
N ALA A 7 -1.23 36.39 -37.96
CA ALA A 7 -1.80 35.18 -37.38
C ALA A 7 -0.84 34.62 -36.35
N ALA A 8 -1.24 34.61 -35.08
CA ALA A 8 -0.54 33.93 -33.99
C ALA A 8 -0.74 32.42 -34.10
N ASN A 9 0.34 31.69 -34.38
CA ASN A 9 0.40 30.24 -34.29
C ASN A 9 0.40 29.82 -32.82
N ALA A 10 -0.75 29.40 -32.30
CA ALA A 10 -0.85 28.72 -31.02
C ALA A 10 -0.44 27.26 -31.20
N HIS A 11 0.71 26.88 -30.70
CA HIS A 11 1.10 25.49 -30.54
C HIS A 11 0.30 24.90 -29.37
N PRO A 12 -0.42 23.78 -29.54
CA PRO A 12 -1.01 23.08 -28.40
C PRO A 12 0.11 22.39 -27.63
N GLY A 13 0.48 22.97 -26.50
CA GLY A 13 1.38 22.38 -25.53
C GLY A 13 0.76 21.07 -25.01
N GLY A 14 1.23 19.94 -25.55
CA GLY A 14 0.89 18.61 -25.04
C GLY A 14 1.33 18.49 -23.60
N SER A 15 0.38 18.49 -22.68
CA SER A 15 0.57 18.15 -21.27
C SER A 15 1.19 16.76 -21.18
N ARG A 16 2.51 16.69 -20.97
CA ARG A 16 3.21 15.46 -20.58
C ARG A 16 2.68 15.06 -19.21
N ARG A 17 1.83 14.03 -19.14
CA ARG A 17 1.44 13.39 -17.88
C ARG A 17 2.69 12.91 -17.16
N PRO A 18 3.04 13.45 -15.96
CA PRO A 18 4.14 12.93 -15.16
C PRO A 18 3.73 11.55 -14.67
N GLY A 19 4.47 10.50 -15.00
CA GLY A 19 4.24 9.17 -14.42
C GLY A 19 4.42 7.97 -15.35
N GLY A 20 4.14 8.07 -16.64
CA GLY A 20 4.08 6.91 -17.53
C GLY A 20 5.39 6.12 -17.65
N ARG A 21 6.56 6.76 -17.78
CA ARG A 21 7.86 6.08 -17.91
C ARG A 21 8.36 5.57 -16.56
N SER A 22 8.22 6.36 -15.50
CA SER A 22 8.66 5.98 -14.15
C SER A 22 7.84 4.80 -13.62
N ALA A 23 6.53 4.79 -13.82
CA ALA A 23 5.66 3.70 -13.42
C ALA A 23 5.97 2.40 -14.20
N ARG A 24 6.24 2.48 -15.51
CA ARG A 24 6.64 1.31 -16.32
C ARG A 24 7.95 0.71 -15.86
N VAL A 25 8.96 1.54 -15.57
CA VAL A 25 10.24 1.08 -15.02
C VAL A 25 10.03 0.39 -13.68
N GLN A 26 9.24 0.97 -12.79
CA GLN A 26 8.93 0.37 -11.49
C GLN A 26 8.26 -0.99 -11.64
N SER A 27 7.23 -1.10 -12.48
CA SER A 27 6.53 -2.37 -12.72
C SER A 27 7.45 -3.44 -13.30
N ALA A 28 8.35 -3.08 -14.25
CA ALA A 28 9.31 -4.02 -14.83
C ALA A 28 10.31 -4.53 -13.78
N VAL A 29 10.85 -3.61 -12.94
CA VAL A 29 11.76 -3.97 -11.84
C VAL A 29 11.07 -4.87 -10.82
N TYR A 30 9.84 -4.58 -10.45
CA TYR A 30 9.08 -5.42 -9.50
C TYR A 30 8.81 -6.82 -10.06
N ALA A 31 8.47 -6.93 -11.34
CA ALA A 31 8.28 -8.21 -12.01
C ALA A 31 9.58 -9.04 -12.03
N ALA A 32 10.71 -8.41 -12.33
CA ALA A 32 12.02 -9.05 -12.33
C ALA A 32 12.41 -9.57 -10.93
N VAL A 33 12.23 -8.75 -9.90
CA VAL A 33 12.43 -9.18 -8.50
C VAL A 33 11.51 -10.35 -8.14
N GLY A 34 10.23 -10.27 -8.52
CA GLY A 34 9.26 -11.35 -8.27
C GLY A 34 9.68 -12.68 -8.91
N GLN A 35 10.21 -12.65 -10.14
CA GLN A 35 10.73 -13.84 -10.83
C GLN A 35 11.95 -14.44 -10.10
N LEU A 36 12.92 -13.61 -9.70
CA LEU A 36 14.11 -14.06 -8.98
C LEU A 36 13.76 -14.63 -7.60
N VAL A 37 12.84 -14.01 -6.89
CA VAL A 37 12.32 -14.54 -5.60
C VAL A 37 11.62 -15.88 -5.81
N GLY A 38 10.80 -16.00 -6.86
CA GLY A 38 10.11 -17.24 -7.22
C GLY A 38 11.09 -18.39 -7.58
N ALA A 39 12.26 -18.04 -8.15
CA ALA A 39 13.35 -18.95 -8.44
C ALA A 39 14.26 -19.27 -7.21
N GLY A 40 13.90 -18.80 -6.01
CA GLY A 40 14.67 -19.03 -4.77
C GLY A 40 15.97 -18.21 -4.65
N ARG A 41 16.11 -17.16 -5.47
CA ARG A 41 17.34 -16.35 -5.54
C ARG A 41 17.32 -15.07 -4.71
N ARG A 42 16.39 -14.97 -3.76
CA ARG A 42 16.22 -13.76 -2.95
C ARG A 42 17.52 -13.27 -2.29
N ASP A 43 18.28 -14.17 -1.69
CA ASP A 43 19.46 -13.83 -0.89
C ASP A 43 20.75 -13.64 -1.73
N THR A 44 20.68 -13.98 -3.01
CA THR A 44 21.84 -13.93 -3.93
C THR A 44 21.64 -12.95 -5.09
N MET A 45 20.45 -12.36 -5.24
CA MET A 45 20.20 -11.43 -6.33
C MET A 45 20.93 -10.11 -6.15
N THR A 46 21.30 -9.50 -7.27
CA THR A 46 22.00 -8.22 -7.33
C THR A 46 21.23 -7.21 -8.17
N ILE A 47 21.48 -5.92 -7.94
CA ILE A 47 20.87 -4.86 -8.78
C ILE A 47 21.20 -5.02 -10.27
N PRO A 48 22.43 -5.33 -10.69
CA PRO A 48 22.72 -5.59 -12.10
C PRO A 48 21.86 -6.70 -12.71
N GLU A 49 21.66 -7.79 -12.01
CA GLU A 49 20.83 -8.91 -12.46
C GLU A 49 19.34 -8.54 -12.57
N VAL A 50 18.81 -7.82 -11.58
CA VAL A 50 17.44 -7.28 -11.64
C VAL A 50 17.28 -6.33 -12.81
N ALA A 51 18.30 -5.48 -13.07
CA ALA A 51 18.28 -4.51 -14.16
C ALA A 51 18.30 -5.18 -15.54
N GLU A 52 19.10 -6.23 -15.69
CA GLU A 52 19.15 -7.05 -16.90
C GLU A 52 17.78 -7.69 -17.19
N LEU A 53 17.19 -8.35 -16.19
CA LEU A 53 15.91 -9.01 -16.32
C LEU A 53 14.75 -8.03 -16.56
N ALA A 54 14.83 -6.82 -15.99
CA ALA A 54 13.85 -5.75 -16.16
C ALA A 54 14.06 -4.92 -17.42
N GLU A 55 15.14 -5.18 -18.18
CA GLU A 55 15.56 -4.39 -19.36
C GLU A 55 15.73 -2.89 -19.05
N VAL A 56 16.28 -2.56 -17.89
CA VAL A 56 16.51 -1.18 -17.45
C VAL A 56 17.99 -0.93 -17.14
N ASN A 57 18.40 0.33 -17.15
CA ASN A 57 19.76 0.67 -16.75
C ASN A 57 19.92 0.53 -15.22
N PRO A 58 20.96 -0.19 -14.73
CA PRO A 58 21.21 -0.37 -13.28
C PRO A 58 21.27 0.97 -12.51
N THR A 59 21.83 2.03 -13.14
CA THR A 59 21.90 3.37 -12.54
C THR A 59 20.51 3.91 -12.22
N SER A 60 19.47 3.55 -12.96
CA SER A 60 18.10 3.94 -12.68
C SER A 60 17.56 3.29 -11.41
N ILE A 61 17.97 2.05 -11.16
CA ILE A 61 17.61 1.32 -9.93
C ILE A 61 18.36 1.92 -8.74
N TYR A 62 19.69 2.07 -8.85
CA TYR A 62 20.50 2.68 -7.78
C TYR A 62 20.01 4.07 -7.39
N ARG A 63 19.67 4.92 -8.37
CA ARG A 63 19.20 6.28 -8.11
C ARG A 63 17.86 6.29 -7.34
N ARG A 64 16.99 5.29 -7.54
CA ARG A 64 15.65 5.26 -6.94
C ARG A 64 15.64 4.53 -5.60
N TRP A 65 16.33 3.43 -5.49
CA TRP A 65 16.28 2.55 -4.33
C TRP A 65 17.56 2.51 -3.50
N GLY A 66 18.67 2.93 -4.05
CA GLY A 66 19.96 2.98 -3.36
C GLY A 66 20.60 1.61 -3.19
N SER A 67 19.91 0.62 -2.67
CA SER A 67 20.41 -0.73 -2.41
C SER A 67 19.44 -1.82 -2.85
N ILE A 68 19.91 -3.06 -2.89
CA ILE A 68 19.05 -4.22 -3.20
C ILE A 68 18.08 -4.49 -2.05
N GLU A 69 18.49 -4.25 -0.81
CA GLU A 69 17.66 -4.43 0.38
C GLU A 69 16.48 -3.46 0.38
N ALA A 70 16.72 -2.18 0.05
CA ALA A 70 15.67 -1.17 -0.06
C ALA A 70 14.69 -1.51 -1.19
N LEU A 71 15.21 -1.98 -2.35
CA LEU A 71 14.37 -2.45 -3.46
C LEU A 71 13.51 -3.66 -3.04
N LEU A 72 14.09 -4.65 -2.39
CA LEU A 72 13.38 -5.83 -1.89
C LEU A 72 12.30 -5.43 -0.88
N GLY A 73 12.59 -4.48 0.00
CA GLY A 73 11.63 -3.93 0.95
C GLY A 73 10.43 -3.30 0.24
N GLU A 74 10.67 -2.43 -0.75
CA GLU A 74 9.59 -1.78 -1.52
C GLU A 74 8.77 -2.79 -2.35
N VAL A 75 9.43 -3.75 -3.01
CA VAL A 75 8.73 -4.80 -3.77
C VAL A 75 7.88 -5.67 -2.86
N ALA A 76 8.38 -6.01 -1.69
CA ALA A 76 7.62 -6.79 -0.73
C ALA A 76 6.38 -6.05 -0.22
N VAL A 77 6.52 -4.74 0.03
CA VAL A 77 5.40 -3.86 0.40
C VAL A 77 4.39 -3.76 -0.75
N ALA A 78 4.86 -3.51 -1.97
CA ALA A 78 3.98 -3.47 -3.13
C ALA A 78 3.24 -4.79 -3.36
N ALA A 79 3.92 -5.92 -3.15
CA ALA A 79 3.30 -7.24 -3.22
C ALA A 79 2.28 -7.49 -2.09
N LEU A 80 2.39 -6.79 -0.95
CA LEU A 80 1.40 -6.86 0.14
C LEU A 80 0.08 -6.16 -0.21
N THR A 81 0.11 -5.20 -1.11
CA THR A 81 -1.02 -4.30 -1.39
C THR A 81 -1.49 -4.34 -2.85
N GLN A 82 -0.72 -4.95 -3.76
CA GLN A 82 -1.12 -5.11 -5.15
C GLN A 82 -2.28 -6.08 -5.29
N GLY A 83 -3.43 -5.54 -5.72
CA GLY A 83 -4.61 -6.32 -6.06
C GLY A 83 -5.64 -6.47 -4.95
N GLU A 84 -5.44 -5.85 -3.78
CA GLU A 84 -6.50 -5.77 -2.78
C GLU A 84 -7.46 -4.63 -3.16
N PRO A 85 -8.68 -4.91 -3.64
CA PRO A 85 -9.65 -3.85 -3.86
C PRO A 85 -10.04 -3.24 -2.52
N LEU A 86 -10.01 -1.93 -2.44
CA LEU A 86 -10.58 -1.24 -1.28
C LEU A 86 -12.11 -1.32 -1.38
N PRO A 87 -12.80 -2.00 -0.45
CA PRO A 87 -14.24 -2.17 -0.51
C PRO A 87 -14.99 -0.84 -0.63
N ASP A 88 -16.09 -0.84 -1.36
CA ASP A 88 -16.99 0.30 -1.53
C ASP A 88 -18.44 -0.19 -1.68
N THR A 89 -18.96 -0.73 -0.58
CA THR A 89 -20.33 -1.26 -0.49
C THR A 89 -21.38 -0.17 -0.36
N GLY A 90 -20.94 1.06 -0.10
CA GLY A 90 -21.81 2.19 0.20
C GLY A 90 -22.04 2.42 1.69
N VAL A 91 -21.51 1.56 2.57
CA VAL A 91 -21.64 1.66 4.03
C VAL A 91 -20.30 1.36 4.68
N LEU A 92 -19.78 2.28 5.50
CA LEU A 92 -18.45 2.15 6.11
C LEU A 92 -18.28 0.90 6.98
N ASP A 93 -19.31 0.52 7.72
CA ASP A 93 -19.31 -0.65 8.60
C ASP A 93 -19.00 -1.93 7.79
N ALA A 94 -19.71 -2.11 6.66
CA ALA A 94 -19.48 -3.23 5.75
C ALA A 94 -18.12 -3.13 5.03
N ASP A 95 -17.71 -1.92 4.62
CA ASP A 95 -16.42 -1.69 3.98
C ASP A 95 -15.26 -2.06 4.91
N LEU A 96 -15.33 -1.65 6.19
CA LEU A 96 -14.31 -1.97 7.19
C LEU A 96 -14.24 -3.47 7.49
N ALA A 97 -15.39 -4.13 7.67
CA ALA A 97 -15.45 -5.56 7.93
C ALA A 97 -14.82 -6.36 6.78
N GLU A 98 -15.20 -6.04 5.54
CA GLU A 98 -14.64 -6.72 4.37
C GLU A 98 -13.14 -6.45 4.19
N TRP A 99 -12.70 -5.20 4.36
CA TRP A 99 -11.29 -4.84 4.26
C TRP A 99 -10.44 -5.52 5.34
N SER A 100 -10.95 -5.61 6.57
CA SER A 100 -10.29 -6.30 7.68
C SER A 100 -10.09 -7.79 7.37
N LYS A 101 -11.09 -8.48 6.80
CA LYS A 101 -10.98 -9.88 6.37
C LYS A 101 -9.98 -10.07 5.24
N ILE A 102 -10.01 -9.21 4.22
CA ILE A 102 -9.04 -9.23 3.12
C ILE A 102 -7.61 -9.14 3.66
N ILE A 103 -7.35 -8.19 4.57
CA ILE A 103 -6.04 -8.05 5.19
C ILE A 103 -5.69 -9.28 6.03
N ALA A 104 -6.58 -9.75 6.89
CA ALA A 104 -6.36 -10.93 7.74
C ALA A 104 -6.02 -12.16 6.91
N ALA A 105 -6.77 -12.42 5.83
CA ALA A 105 -6.53 -13.52 4.92
C ALA A 105 -5.15 -13.44 4.25
N ASP A 106 -4.71 -12.24 3.80
CA ASP A 106 -3.40 -12.07 3.18
C ASP A 106 -2.26 -12.25 4.18
N ILE A 107 -2.24 -11.47 5.28
CA ILE A 107 -1.17 -11.52 6.27
C ILE A 107 -1.18 -12.82 7.09
N GLY A 108 -2.29 -13.54 7.10
CA GLY A 108 -2.45 -14.85 7.72
C GLY A 108 -1.69 -15.97 7.00
N ARG A 109 -1.35 -15.82 5.73
CA ARG A 109 -0.64 -16.82 4.93
C ARG A 109 0.74 -17.11 5.52
N PRO A 110 1.17 -18.38 5.61
CA PRO A 110 2.45 -18.73 6.26
C PRO A 110 3.66 -17.97 5.74
N LYS A 111 3.78 -17.79 4.42
CA LYS A 111 4.88 -17.03 3.80
C LYS A 111 4.82 -15.54 4.17
N ARG A 112 3.64 -14.95 4.29
CA ARG A 112 3.43 -13.56 4.70
C ARG A 112 3.81 -13.35 6.16
N ARG A 113 3.35 -14.23 7.06
CA ARG A 113 3.72 -14.20 8.48
C ARG A 113 5.24 -14.30 8.67
N ALA A 114 5.89 -15.22 7.96
CA ALA A 114 7.35 -15.36 8.00
C ALA A 114 8.05 -14.08 7.55
N TYR A 115 7.57 -13.47 6.47
CA TYR A 115 8.09 -12.21 5.95
C TYR A 115 7.89 -11.04 6.94
N LEU A 116 6.69 -10.86 7.50
CA LEU A 116 6.40 -9.80 8.48
C LEU A 116 7.29 -9.94 9.72
N ARG A 117 7.46 -11.15 10.21
CA ARG A 117 8.40 -11.43 11.33
C ARG A 117 9.84 -11.06 10.98
N ALA A 118 10.32 -11.48 9.80
CA ALA A 118 11.66 -11.13 9.37
C ALA A 118 11.87 -9.61 9.25
N MET A 119 10.88 -8.87 8.77
CA MET A 119 10.94 -7.41 8.71
C MET A 119 11.02 -6.76 10.09
N VAL A 120 10.23 -7.23 11.05
CA VAL A 120 10.22 -6.67 12.41
C VAL A 120 11.55 -6.92 13.11
N PHE A 121 12.12 -8.12 12.97
CA PHE A 121 13.37 -8.50 13.63
C PHE A 121 14.63 -8.01 12.92
N ALA A 122 14.58 -7.65 11.64
CA ALA A 122 15.73 -7.17 10.88
C ALA A 122 16.00 -5.65 11.05
N ARG A 123 15.11 -4.92 11.67
CA ARG A 123 15.25 -3.45 11.86
C ARG A 123 16.13 -3.16 13.08
N ASN A 124 17.38 -2.83 12.82
CA ASN A 124 18.34 -2.64 13.89
C ASN A 124 18.41 -1.20 14.44
N ASP A 125 18.14 -0.12 13.71
CA ASP A 125 18.55 1.19 14.20
C ASP A 125 17.71 2.43 13.83
N VAL A 126 16.69 2.37 13.00
CA VAL A 126 15.95 3.57 12.60
C VAL A 126 14.46 3.37 12.65
N VAL A 127 13.78 4.26 13.37
CA VAL A 127 12.31 4.37 13.38
C VAL A 127 11.87 5.12 12.11
N GLU A 128 12.12 4.53 10.94
CA GLU A 128 11.40 4.94 9.73
C GLU A 128 10.06 4.22 9.69
N GLU A 129 9.00 4.95 9.37
CA GLU A 129 7.68 4.34 9.17
C GLU A 129 7.77 3.27 8.09
N CYS A 130 7.17 2.11 8.36
CA CYS A 130 7.10 1.06 7.37
C CYS A 130 6.24 1.53 6.20
N PRO A 131 6.71 1.44 4.95
CA PRO A 131 5.89 1.78 3.78
C PRO A 131 4.55 1.05 3.74
N CYS A 132 4.45 -0.14 4.34
CA CYS A 132 3.18 -0.86 4.46
C CYS A 132 2.17 -0.10 5.35
N TRP A 133 2.65 0.60 6.37
CA TRP A 133 1.81 1.41 7.25
C TRP A 133 1.26 2.65 6.53
N GLU A 134 2.10 3.30 5.75
CA GLU A 134 1.73 4.44 4.89
C GLU A 134 0.58 4.06 3.94
N ILE A 135 0.69 2.93 3.25
CA ILE A 135 -0.35 2.45 2.34
C ILE A 135 -1.66 2.18 3.11
N ARG A 136 -1.60 1.55 4.28
CA ARG A 136 -2.80 1.30 5.10
C ARG A 136 -3.43 2.60 5.58
N ARG A 137 -2.61 3.61 5.89
CA ARG A 137 -3.07 4.94 6.25
C ARG A 137 -3.83 5.60 5.10
N GLU A 138 -3.25 5.61 3.89
CA GLU A 138 -3.90 6.16 2.70
C GLU A 138 -5.22 5.45 2.39
N GLN A 139 -5.27 4.13 2.53
CA GLN A 139 -6.49 3.34 2.34
C GLN A 139 -7.57 3.70 3.37
N ALA A 140 -7.21 3.81 4.65
CA ALA A 140 -8.13 4.22 5.70
C ALA A 140 -8.65 5.65 5.48
N GLU A 141 -7.77 6.59 5.13
CA GLU A 141 -8.14 7.97 4.80
C GLU A 141 -9.13 8.03 3.63
N GLN A 142 -8.92 7.22 2.59
CA GLN A 142 -9.81 7.13 1.44
C GLN A 142 -11.19 6.58 1.82
N MET A 143 -11.27 5.54 2.65
CA MET A 143 -12.54 4.99 3.14
C MET A 143 -13.30 6.03 3.98
N VAL A 144 -12.62 6.68 4.91
CA VAL A 144 -13.21 7.74 5.75
C VAL A 144 -13.72 8.89 4.88
N ALA A 145 -12.93 9.34 3.91
CA ALA A 145 -13.34 10.44 3.03
C ALA A 145 -14.62 10.11 2.22
N ARG A 146 -14.73 8.88 1.70
CA ARG A 146 -15.94 8.43 1.00
C ARG A 146 -17.16 8.43 1.93
N SER A 147 -17.00 7.93 3.15
CA SER A 147 -18.08 7.84 4.13
C SER A 147 -18.53 9.22 4.63
N VAL A 148 -17.58 10.12 4.87
CA VAL A 148 -17.89 11.53 5.19
C VAL A 148 -18.70 12.18 4.06
N ALA A 149 -18.31 11.94 2.80
CA ALA A 149 -19.05 12.47 1.65
C ALA A 149 -20.49 11.93 1.55
N ARG A 150 -20.75 10.72 2.09
CA ARG A 150 -22.10 10.13 2.22
C ARG A 150 -22.87 10.63 3.47
N GLY A 151 -22.23 11.44 4.33
CA GLY A 151 -22.86 11.93 5.58
C GLY A 151 -22.86 10.91 6.72
N GLU A 152 -22.05 9.86 6.64
CA GLU A 152 -21.95 8.86 7.70
C GLU A 152 -21.13 9.39 8.89
N THR A 153 -21.40 8.88 10.07
CA THR A 153 -20.53 9.05 11.24
C THR A 153 -19.38 8.09 11.14
N THR A 154 -18.16 8.62 11.15
CA THR A 154 -16.95 7.84 10.89
C THR A 154 -15.96 7.91 12.04
N PRO A 155 -15.21 6.82 12.33
CA PRO A 155 -13.97 6.92 13.07
C PRO A 155 -12.94 7.73 12.26
N SER A 156 -11.93 8.26 12.92
CA SER A 156 -10.77 8.79 12.20
C SER A 156 -9.96 7.65 11.56
N ALA A 157 -9.22 7.95 10.49
CA ALA A 157 -8.27 7.00 9.90
C ALA A 157 -7.29 6.44 10.94
N ARG A 158 -6.84 7.27 11.88
CA ARG A 158 -5.99 6.85 12.98
C ARG A 158 -6.67 5.81 13.89
N GLN A 159 -7.94 6.00 14.25
CA GLN A 159 -8.67 5.01 15.05
C GLN A 159 -8.78 3.67 14.31
N ILE A 160 -9.01 3.69 13.01
CA ILE A 160 -9.02 2.47 12.18
C ILE A 160 -7.65 1.78 12.23
N LEU A 161 -6.56 2.55 12.05
CA LEU A 161 -5.21 1.99 12.12
C LEU A 161 -4.90 1.40 13.50
N ASP A 162 -5.20 2.12 14.57
CA ASP A 162 -4.82 1.72 15.93
C ASP A 162 -5.69 0.55 16.45
N HIS A 163 -6.98 0.47 16.07
CA HIS A 163 -7.93 -0.51 16.62
C HIS A 163 -8.28 -1.65 15.67
N VAL A 164 -7.99 -1.54 14.38
CA VAL A 164 -8.25 -2.61 13.41
C VAL A 164 -6.96 -3.13 12.82
N ILE A 165 -6.17 -2.26 12.20
CA ILE A 165 -5.01 -2.70 11.43
C ILE A 165 -3.86 -3.17 12.33
N ALA A 166 -3.51 -2.41 13.36
CA ALA A 166 -2.43 -2.79 14.27
C ALA A 166 -2.67 -4.14 14.97
N PRO A 167 -3.86 -4.46 15.51
CA PRO A 167 -4.15 -5.78 16.07
C PRO A 167 -4.02 -6.92 15.07
N LEU A 168 -4.45 -6.75 13.81
CA LEU A 168 -4.29 -7.77 12.77
C LEU A 168 -2.81 -8.09 12.53
N TYR A 169 -1.98 -7.05 12.34
CA TYR A 169 -0.53 -7.24 12.17
C TYR A 169 0.14 -7.82 13.41
N HIS A 170 -0.29 -7.42 14.61
CA HIS A 170 0.18 -8.02 15.86
C HIS A 170 -0.08 -9.54 15.88
N HIS A 171 -1.30 -9.97 15.59
CA HIS A 171 -1.64 -11.39 15.52
C HIS A 171 -0.81 -12.16 14.49
N ALA A 172 -0.61 -11.56 13.30
CA ALA A 172 0.23 -12.16 12.26
C ALA A 172 1.68 -12.35 12.72
N VAL A 173 2.28 -11.32 13.35
CA VAL A 173 3.69 -11.35 13.80
C VAL A 173 3.89 -12.35 14.96
N PHE A 174 2.98 -12.34 15.94
CA PHE A 174 3.11 -13.20 17.13
C PHE A 174 2.53 -14.59 16.94
N GLY A 175 1.96 -14.90 15.77
CA GLY A 175 1.45 -16.25 15.45
C GLY A 175 0.13 -16.59 16.14
N LEU A 176 -0.62 -15.58 16.56
CA LEU A 176 -1.93 -15.72 17.16
C LEU A 176 -2.99 -16.12 16.12
N ALA A 177 -4.16 -16.54 16.59
CA ALA A 177 -5.31 -16.81 15.72
C ALA A 177 -5.68 -15.56 14.93
N LEU A 178 -5.93 -15.72 13.65
CA LEU A 178 -6.26 -14.64 12.73
C LEU A 178 -7.25 -15.21 11.71
N ASP A 179 -8.51 -15.01 11.98
CA ASP A 179 -9.65 -15.48 11.19
C ASP A 179 -10.62 -14.34 10.88
N ASP A 180 -11.64 -14.64 10.09
CA ASP A 180 -12.63 -13.66 9.66
C ASP A 180 -13.42 -13.09 10.83
N THR A 181 -13.75 -13.92 11.83
CA THR A 181 -14.49 -13.48 13.02
C THR A 181 -13.71 -12.43 13.80
N TYR A 182 -12.43 -12.69 14.07
CA TYR A 182 -11.58 -11.72 14.74
C TYR A 182 -11.46 -10.40 13.95
N ALA A 183 -11.34 -10.48 12.62
CA ALA A 183 -11.26 -9.30 11.78
C ALA A 183 -12.57 -8.48 11.78
N GLU A 184 -13.71 -9.16 11.76
CA GLU A 184 -15.05 -8.52 11.85
C GLU A 184 -15.27 -7.88 13.22
N ASP A 185 -14.88 -8.54 14.30
CA ASP A 185 -15.02 -8.01 15.67
C ASP A 185 -14.24 -6.70 15.83
N LEU A 186 -13.00 -6.62 15.32
CA LEU A 186 -12.21 -5.38 15.36
C LEU A 186 -12.90 -4.23 14.60
N ALA A 187 -13.48 -4.52 13.44
CA ALA A 187 -14.21 -3.52 12.65
C ALA A 187 -15.49 -3.05 13.41
N ALA A 188 -16.22 -3.99 14.01
CA ALA A 188 -17.41 -3.68 14.81
C ALA A 188 -17.07 -2.84 16.04
N ASP A 189 -15.98 -3.17 16.73
CA ASP A 189 -15.52 -2.45 17.93
C ASP A 189 -15.18 -0.99 17.62
N VAL A 190 -14.42 -0.69 16.57
CA VAL A 190 -14.09 0.69 16.21
C VAL A 190 -15.34 1.49 15.82
N MET A 191 -16.31 0.86 15.18
CA MET A 191 -17.60 1.49 14.87
C MET A 191 -18.44 1.74 16.12
N ALA A 192 -18.45 0.81 17.07
CA ALA A 192 -19.13 0.98 18.37
C ALA A 192 -18.51 2.12 19.19
N MET A 193 -17.19 2.19 19.27
CA MET A 193 -16.45 3.30 19.90
C MET A 193 -16.82 4.65 19.29
N THR A 194 -16.95 4.71 17.96
CA THR A 194 -17.32 5.94 17.24
C THR A 194 -18.74 6.39 17.59
N LYS A 195 -19.69 5.46 17.67
CA LYS A 195 -21.07 5.74 18.06
C LYS A 195 -21.17 6.20 19.52
N ALA A 196 -20.40 5.59 20.43
CA ALA A 196 -20.38 5.93 21.85
C ALA A 196 -19.75 7.30 22.13
N ALA A 197 -18.85 7.78 21.28
CA ALA A 197 -18.20 9.09 21.43
C ALA A 197 -19.10 10.27 21.01
N GLN A 198 -20.27 10.02 20.43
CA GLN A 198 -21.21 11.08 20.07
C GLN A 198 -22.04 11.50 21.29
N PRO A 199 -22.19 12.82 21.56
CA PRO A 199 -23.11 13.28 22.58
C PRO A 199 -24.55 12.89 22.20
N PRO A 200 -25.39 12.54 23.16
CA PRO A 200 -26.82 12.29 22.89
C PRO A 200 -27.45 13.52 22.26
N ARG A 201 -28.22 13.30 21.19
CA ARG A 201 -28.96 14.37 20.49
C ARG A 201 -30.10 14.89 21.35
#